data_def85cc0778947ca10b45439ee741777
#
_entry.id   def85cc0778947ca10b45439ee741777
#
_cell.length_a   1.000
_cell.length_b   1.000
_cell.length_c   1.000
_cell.angle_alpha   90.00
_cell.angle_beta   90.00
_cell.angle_gamma   90.00
#
_symmetry.space_group_name_H-M   'P 1'
#
loop_
_entity.id
_entity.type
_entity.pdbx_description
1 polymer ?
#
loop_
_entity_poly.entity_id
_entity_poly.type
_entity_poly.pdbx_seq_one_letter_code
_entity_poly.pdbx_strand_id
1 'polypeptide(L)'
;MPLGTAQQTITTGANFIPELWGPPVIKAAENNLVFAPLTWDWSDASKGKGDTIHVPNISNLTTTAKAANTQVALNAPTEGVTDLLLNRHDECSFLIEDILKTQSAFNIMKMYTDKAGFSLSQQRDSRVITLVASLSQIVGSAGVDLGDQQIRNAIELLDIANAPQADRHLSIYPDQKNALYGIEKYFRAS
;
A
#
# COMPACT_ATOMS: atom_id res chain seq x y z
N MET A 1 11.35 69.10 9.35
CA MET A 1 11.61 69.05 7.91
C MET A 1 11.02 67.77 7.38
N PRO A 2 10.14 67.82 6.38
CA PRO A 2 9.72 66.56 5.74
C PRO A 2 10.96 65.96 5.04
N LEU A 3 11.20 64.69 5.29
CA LEU A 3 12.24 63.91 4.61
C LEU A 3 11.89 63.92 3.11
N GLY A 4 12.82 64.39 2.28
CA GLY A 4 12.63 64.47 0.83
C GLY A 4 12.43 63.06 0.22
N THR A 5 11.97 63.05 -1.04
CA THR A 5 11.69 61.82 -1.84
C THR A 5 12.91 60.99 -2.22
N ALA A 6 14.10 61.35 -1.72
CA ALA A 6 15.39 60.69 -2.05
C ALA A 6 15.84 59.61 -1.07
N GLN A 7 14.97 59.16 -0.15
CA GLN A 7 15.31 58.11 0.76
C GLN A 7 15.06 56.72 0.15
N GLN A 8 15.94 55.78 0.46
CA GLN A 8 15.78 54.37 0.13
C GLN A 8 14.60 53.80 0.94
N THR A 9 13.59 53.27 0.26
CA THR A 9 12.41 52.63 0.85
C THR A 9 12.48 51.13 0.59
N ILE A 10 11.60 50.38 1.25
CA ILE A 10 11.44 48.91 0.99
C ILE A 10 11.18 48.66 -0.50
N THR A 11 10.46 49.56 -1.18
CA THR A 11 10.15 49.42 -2.60
C THR A 11 11.36 49.71 -3.51
N THR A 12 12.18 50.71 -3.17
CA THR A 12 13.35 51.09 -3.97
C THR A 12 14.56 50.20 -3.68
N GLY A 13 14.64 49.58 -2.50
CA GLY A 13 15.65 48.65 -2.06
C GLY A 13 15.28 47.19 -2.17
N ALA A 14 14.21 46.84 -2.84
CA ALA A 14 13.67 45.47 -2.91
C ALA A 14 14.69 44.44 -3.39
N ASN A 15 15.60 44.83 -4.31
CA ASN A 15 16.65 43.95 -4.82
C ASN A 15 17.74 43.57 -3.79
N PHE A 16 17.81 44.29 -2.66
CA PHE A 16 18.75 44.00 -1.57
C PHE A 16 18.11 43.24 -0.42
N ILE A 17 16.80 43.00 -0.46
CA ILE A 17 16.08 42.21 0.57
C ILE A 17 16.16 40.74 0.18
N PRO A 18 16.90 39.89 0.94
CA PRO A 18 16.94 38.48 0.65
C PRO A 18 15.58 37.84 0.83
N GLU A 19 15.16 37.04 -0.14
CA GLU A 19 13.95 36.22 -0.02
C GLU A 19 14.22 35.07 0.94
N LEU A 20 13.42 34.98 1.99
CA LEU A 20 13.46 33.89 2.96
C LEU A 20 12.48 32.82 2.56
N TRP A 21 12.99 31.66 2.18
CA TRP A 21 12.21 30.46 1.89
C TRP A 21 12.04 29.63 3.15
N GLY A 22 10.80 29.37 3.55
CA GLY A 22 10.51 28.47 4.67
C GLY A 22 10.91 27.01 4.37
N PRO A 23 11.23 26.21 5.39
CA PRO A 23 11.53 24.80 5.19
C PRO A 23 10.30 24.10 4.59
N PRO A 24 10.47 23.12 3.69
CA PRO A 24 9.36 22.41 3.07
C PRO A 24 8.59 21.58 4.10
N VAL A 25 7.39 22.05 4.44
CA VAL A 25 6.46 21.39 5.39
C VAL A 25 5.64 20.28 4.73
N ILE A 26 5.81 20.09 3.42
CA ILE A 26 4.95 19.22 2.59
C ILE A 26 5.03 17.73 2.98
N LYS A 27 6.04 17.28 3.70
CA LYS A 27 6.23 15.88 4.08
C LYS A 27 5.13 15.34 5.02
N ALA A 28 4.45 16.22 5.76
CA ALA A 28 3.40 15.84 6.72
C ALA A 28 2.05 15.49 6.07
N ALA A 29 1.85 15.83 4.79
CA ALA A 29 0.61 15.61 4.06
C ALA A 29 0.65 14.37 3.13
N GLU A 30 1.69 13.55 3.20
CA GLU A 30 1.79 12.32 2.41
C GLU A 30 0.91 11.23 3.00
N ASN A 31 0.16 10.53 2.15
CA ASN A 31 -0.68 9.42 2.57
C ASN A 31 0.16 8.27 3.15
N ASN A 32 -0.35 7.62 4.19
CA ASN A 32 0.26 6.40 4.69
C ASN A 32 0.06 5.26 3.68
N LEU A 33 1.12 4.53 3.42
CA LEU A 33 1.09 3.32 2.59
C LEU A 33 0.71 2.14 3.49
N VAL A 34 -0.38 1.46 3.16
CA VAL A 34 -0.99 0.47 4.05
C VAL A 34 -0.93 -0.94 3.47
N PHE A 35 -1.21 -1.11 2.17
CA PHE A 35 -1.43 -2.44 1.58
C PHE A 35 -0.16 -3.20 1.28
N ALA A 36 0.85 -2.55 0.71
CA ALA A 36 2.08 -3.22 0.32
C ALA A 36 2.81 -3.91 1.49
N PRO A 37 2.90 -3.31 2.70
CA PRO A 37 3.51 -3.97 3.85
C PRO A 37 2.71 -5.17 4.41
N LEU A 38 1.41 -5.26 4.09
CA LEU A 38 0.53 -6.36 4.55
C LEU A 38 0.52 -7.56 3.59
N THR A 39 1.18 -7.44 2.44
CA THR A 39 1.29 -8.53 1.47
C THR A 39 2.55 -9.35 1.70
N TRP A 40 2.49 -10.62 1.36
CA TRP A 40 3.66 -11.49 1.43
C TRP A 40 4.69 -11.10 0.37
N ASP A 41 5.93 -10.90 0.80
CA ASP A 41 7.04 -10.50 -0.08
C ASP A 41 7.77 -11.74 -0.63
N TRP A 42 7.73 -11.90 -1.96
CA TRP A 42 8.42 -12.95 -2.71
C TRP A 42 9.66 -12.43 -3.45
N SER A 43 10.18 -11.27 -3.08
CA SER A 43 11.32 -10.65 -3.76
C SER A 43 12.57 -11.54 -3.78
N ASP A 44 12.77 -12.35 -2.77
CA ASP A 44 13.91 -13.26 -2.71
C ASP A 44 13.84 -14.35 -3.78
N ALA A 45 12.67 -14.85 -4.12
CA ALA A 45 12.47 -15.82 -5.19
C ALA A 45 12.70 -15.23 -6.59
N SER A 46 12.59 -13.90 -6.74
CA SER A 46 12.76 -13.18 -8.02
C SER A 46 14.22 -12.82 -8.35
N LYS A 47 15.19 -13.10 -7.47
CA LYS A 47 16.60 -12.76 -7.69
C LYS A 47 17.29 -13.57 -8.78
N GLY A 48 16.62 -14.59 -9.32
CA GLY A 48 17.07 -15.42 -10.43
C GLY A 48 16.79 -14.77 -11.79
N LYS A 49 17.10 -15.51 -12.85
CA LYS A 49 16.70 -15.18 -14.22
C LYS A 49 15.31 -15.77 -14.47
N GLY A 50 14.41 -15.00 -14.99
CA GLY A 50 13.05 -15.45 -15.34
C GLY A 50 12.03 -14.32 -15.20
N ASP A 51 10.89 -14.48 -15.80
CA ASP A 51 9.74 -13.58 -15.80
C ASP A 51 8.55 -14.14 -14.99
N THR A 52 8.65 -15.42 -14.58
CA THR A 52 7.58 -16.12 -13.88
C THR A 52 8.14 -16.91 -12.69
N ILE A 53 7.50 -16.77 -11.54
CA ILE A 53 7.79 -17.59 -10.35
C ILE A 53 6.68 -18.63 -10.22
N HIS A 54 7.05 -19.91 -10.31
CA HIS A 54 6.13 -21.03 -10.14
C HIS A 54 6.04 -21.41 -8.66
N VAL A 55 4.86 -21.27 -8.06
CA VAL A 55 4.59 -21.69 -6.69
C VAL A 55 3.85 -23.03 -6.73
N PRO A 56 4.49 -24.14 -6.39
CA PRO A 56 3.83 -25.44 -6.40
C PRO A 56 2.81 -25.53 -5.27
N ASN A 57 1.66 -26.12 -5.57
CA ASN A 57 0.61 -26.42 -4.60
C ASN A 57 0.27 -27.91 -4.70
N ILE A 58 0.34 -28.61 -3.57
CA ILE A 58 0.03 -30.03 -3.48
C ILE A 58 -1.33 -30.19 -2.80
N SER A 59 -2.25 -30.94 -3.42
CA SER A 59 -3.55 -31.21 -2.82
C SER A 59 -3.43 -32.08 -1.57
N ASN A 60 -4.35 -31.87 -0.61
CA ASN A 60 -4.43 -32.70 0.57
C ASN A 60 -4.71 -34.17 0.21
N LEU A 61 -3.98 -35.07 0.88
CA LEU A 61 -4.22 -36.49 0.74
C LEU A 61 -5.45 -36.92 1.56
N THR A 62 -6.26 -37.80 1.00
CA THR A 62 -7.41 -38.38 1.71
C THR A 62 -6.99 -39.60 2.51
N THR A 63 -7.47 -39.70 3.74
CA THR A 63 -7.27 -40.89 4.59
C THR A 63 -8.46 -41.84 4.40
N THR A 64 -8.16 -43.12 4.15
CA THR A 64 -9.15 -44.18 4.06
C THR A 64 -8.96 -45.20 5.15
N ALA A 65 -10.04 -45.69 5.75
CA ALA A 65 -9.98 -46.77 6.70
C ALA A 65 -9.62 -48.09 6.01
N LYS A 66 -8.60 -48.80 6.54
CA LYS A 66 -8.18 -50.09 6.02
C LYS A 66 -8.77 -51.23 6.86
N ALA A 67 -9.46 -52.19 6.24
CA ALA A 67 -9.87 -53.40 6.89
C ALA A 67 -8.68 -54.39 6.97
N ALA A 68 -8.76 -55.34 7.92
CA ALA A 68 -7.78 -56.43 8.04
C ALA A 68 -7.77 -57.29 6.75
N ASN A 69 -6.60 -57.75 6.32
CA ASN A 69 -6.40 -58.58 5.12
C ASN A 69 -6.79 -57.95 3.77
N THR A 70 -6.95 -56.64 3.70
CA THR A 70 -7.20 -55.92 2.44
C THR A 70 -5.92 -55.19 1.97
N GLN A 71 -5.73 -55.08 0.65
CA GLN A 71 -4.65 -54.32 0.07
C GLN A 71 -4.83 -52.81 0.35
N VAL A 72 -3.74 -52.09 0.58
CA VAL A 72 -3.76 -50.62 0.76
C VAL A 72 -4.12 -49.96 -0.55
N ALA A 73 -5.13 -49.08 -0.54
CA ALA A 73 -5.40 -48.18 -1.64
C ALA A 73 -4.37 -47.06 -1.65
N LEU A 74 -3.72 -46.84 -2.79
CA LEU A 74 -2.78 -45.74 -2.99
C LEU A 74 -3.53 -44.48 -3.45
N ASN A 75 -3.29 -43.39 -2.78
CA ASN A 75 -3.78 -42.08 -3.23
C ASN A 75 -2.81 -41.50 -4.25
N ALA A 76 -3.31 -41.05 -5.38
CA ALA A 76 -2.54 -40.25 -6.34
C ALA A 76 -2.68 -38.76 -5.96
N PRO A 77 -1.61 -38.10 -5.48
CA PRO A 77 -1.68 -36.66 -5.21
C PRO A 77 -1.84 -35.90 -6.55
N THR A 78 -2.60 -34.81 -6.51
CA THR A 78 -2.72 -33.89 -7.62
C THR A 78 -1.83 -32.68 -7.34
N GLU A 79 -0.97 -32.36 -8.27
CA GLU A 79 -0.08 -31.21 -8.18
C GLU A 79 -0.70 -30.03 -8.97
N GLY A 80 -0.70 -28.86 -8.37
CA GLY A 80 -1.07 -27.61 -9.00
C GLY A 80 0.09 -26.63 -8.97
N VAL A 81 0.09 -25.64 -9.84
CA VAL A 81 1.05 -24.55 -9.86
C VAL A 81 0.31 -23.23 -9.91
N THR A 82 0.72 -22.27 -9.10
CA THR A 82 0.28 -20.89 -9.20
C THR A 82 1.42 -20.05 -9.72
N ASP A 83 1.20 -19.39 -10.85
CA ASP A 83 2.21 -18.59 -11.53
C ASP A 83 2.14 -17.13 -11.09
N LEU A 84 3.24 -16.59 -10.59
CA LEU A 84 3.43 -15.18 -10.29
C LEU A 84 4.23 -14.54 -11.43
N LEU A 85 3.57 -13.71 -12.24
CA LEU A 85 4.17 -13.04 -13.40
C LEU A 85 4.89 -11.76 -12.98
N LEU A 86 6.17 -11.64 -13.35
CA LEU A 86 7.00 -10.44 -13.16
C LEU A 86 6.88 -9.53 -14.41
N ASN A 87 5.71 -8.99 -14.66
CA ASN A 87 5.38 -8.24 -15.87
C ASN A 87 5.19 -6.73 -15.66
N ARG A 88 5.60 -6.21 -14.53
CA ARG A 88 5.43 -4.79 -14.18
C ARG A 88 6.78 -4.11 -13.96
N HIS A 89 6.93 -2.96 -14.58
CA HIS A 89 8.07 -2.09 -14.44
C HIS A 89 7.56 -0.65 -14.30
N ASP A 90 7.86 -0.02 -13.17
CA ASP A 90 7.48 1.36 -12.89
C ASP A 90 8.72 2.21 -12.77
N GLU A 91 8.70 3.38 -13.36
CA GLU A 91 9.77 4.36 -13.27
C GLU A 91 9.22 5.74 -12.89
N CYS A 92 10.05 6.53 -12.23
CA CYS A 92 9.81 7.94 -11.97
C CYS A 92 11.08 8.71 -12.34
N SER A 93 11.08 9.31 -13.52
CA SER A 93 12.25 10.02 -14.08
C SER A 93 12.07 11.53 -13.94
N PHE A 94 13.13 12.24 -13.57
CA PHE A 94 13.17 13.70 -13.54
C PHE A 94 14.57 14.20 -13.91
N LEU A 95 14.62 15.39 -14.47
CA LEU A 95 15.87 16.07 -14.86
C LEU A 95 15.97 17.38 -14.09
N ILE A 96 17.13 17.65 -13.52
CA ILE A 96 17.44 18.92 -12.86
C ILE A 96 18.66 19.52 -13.56
N GLU A 97 18.55 20.77 -14.03
CA GLU A 97 19.67 21.49 -14.62
C GLU A 97 20.75 21.82 -13.56
N ASP A 98 22.00 21.74 -13.94
CA ASP A 98 23.13 21.99 -13.04
C ASP A 98 23.12 23.41 -12.48
N ILE A 99 22.69 24.39 -13.28
CA ILE A 99 22.58 25.80 -12.86
C ILE A 99 21.57 25.92 -11.70
N LEU A 100 20.41 25.29 -11.83
CA LEU A 100 19.37 25.30 -10.80
C LEU A 100 19.87 24.63 -9.51
N LYS A 101 20.59 23.52 -9.64
CA LYS A 101 21.20 22.81 -8.51
C LYS A 101 22.20 23.67 -7.75
N THR A 102 23.00 24.50 -8.47
CA THR A 102 24.03 25.37 -7.87
C THR A 102 23.41 26.61 -7.23
N GLN A 103 22.35 27.18 -7.81
CA GLN A 103 21.70 28.39 -7.34
C GLN A 103 20.65 28.17 -6.26
N SER A 104 20.24 26.93 -6.07
CA SER A 104 19.21 26.60 -5.08
C SER A 104 19.73 26.72 -3.65
N ALA A 105 18.93 27.36 -2.80
CA ALA A 105 19.17 27.43 -1.35
C ALA A 105 18.97 26.09 -0.63
N PHE A 106 18.34 25.10 -1.27
CA PHE A 106 18.00 23.79 -0.71
C PHE A 106 18.56 22.66 -1.57
N ASN A 107 18.71 21.47 -0.97
CA ASN A 107 19.07 20.27 -1.72
C ASN A 107 17.86 19.75 -2.52
N ILE A 108 17.63 20.38 -3.69
CA ILE A 108 16.54 20.06 -4.61
C ILE A 108 16.60 18.59 -5.03
N MET A 109 17.78 18.04 -5.32
CA MET A 109 17.94 16.64 -5.72
C MET A 109 17.34 15.69 -4.68
N LYS A 110 17.65 15.90 -3.41
CA LYS A 110 17.11 15.07 -2.33
C LYS A 110 15.58 15.18 -2.24
N MET A 111 15.04 16.40 -2.35
CA MET A 111 13.59 16.62 -2.29
C MET A 111 12.86 15.88 -3.40
N TYR A 112 13.34 15.96 -4.65
CA TYR A 112 12.72 15.24 -5.77
C TYR A 112 12.92 13.73 -5.66
N THR A 113 14.08 13.26 -5.16
CA THR A 113 14.31 11.82 -4.94
C THR A 113 13.36 11.24 -3.88
N ASP A 114 13.17 11.97 -2.76
CA ASP A 114 12.23 11.54 -1.72
C ASP A 114 10.79 11.46 -2.27
N LYS A 115 10.38 12.45 -3.10
CA LYS A 115 9.06 12.44 -3.75
C LYS A 115 8.90 11.35 -4.79
N ALA A 116 9.93 11.08 -5.58
CA ALA A 116 9.94 9.99 -6.55
C ALA A 116 9.82 8.63 -5.85
N GLY A 117 10.55 8.41 -4.76
CA GLY A 117 10.44 7.21 -3.94
C GLY A 117 9.04 7.01 -3.34
N PHE A 118 8.43 8.09 -2.84
CA PHE A 118 7.07 8.05 -2.36
C PHE A 118 6.07 7.70 -3.47
N SER A 119 6.19 8.34 -4.64
CA SER A 119 5.33 8.08 -5.81
C SER A 119 5.40 6.63 -6.28
N LEU A 120 6.60 6.04 -6.34
CA LEU A 120 6.77 4.62 -6.69
C LEU A 120 6.11 3.69 -5.65
N SER A 121 6.26 4.02 -4.37
CA SER A 121 5.65 3.26 -3.29
C SER A 121 4.11 3.36 -3.32
N GLN A 122 3.57 4.55 -3.60
CA GLN A 122 2.14 4.77 -3.77
C GLN A 122 1.58 3.99 -4.97
N GLN A 123 2.33 3.95 -6.10
CA GLN A 123 1.94 3.17 -7.26
C GLN A 123 1.88 1.67 -6.95
N ARG A 124 2.85 1.15 -6.19
CA ARG A 124 2.84 -0.23 -5.71
C ARG A 124 1.61 -0.53 -4.85
N ASP A 125 1.29 0.34 -3.90
CA ASP A 125 0.14 0.20 -3.01
C ASP A 125 -1.18 0.22 -3.79
N SER A 126 -1.32 1.16 -4.74
CA SER A 126 -2.46 1.26 -5.65
C SER A 126 -2.68 -0.01 -6.47
N ARG A 127 -1.60 -0.66 -6.92
CA ARG A 127 -1.69 -1.92 -7.68
C ARG A 127 -2.20 -3.06 -6.82
N VAL A 128 -1.79 -3.16 -5.56
CA VAL A 128 -2.30 -4.16 -4.63
C VAL A 128 -3.81 -3.97 -4.42
N ILE A 129 -4.27 -2.72 -4.25
CA ILE A 129 -5.70 -2.41 -4.12
C ILE A 129 -6.50 -2.85 -5.37
N THR A 130 -5.97 -2.64 -6.57
CA THR A 130 -6.68 -3.04 -7.79
C THR A 130 -6.93 -4.54 -7.89
N LEU A 131 -6.09 -5.37 -7.26
CA LEU A 131 -6.29 -6.82 -7.22
C LEU A 131 -7.48 -7.24 -6.34
N VAL A 132 -7.89 -6.40 -5.39
CA VAL A 132 -9.06 -6.66 -4.54
C VAL A 132 -10.33 -6.86 -5.36
N ALA A 133 -10.46 -6.18 -6.50
CA ALA A 133 -11.60 -6.35 -7.41
C ALA A 133 -11.72 -7.75 -8.02
N SER A 134 -10.64 -8.54 -8.01
CA SER A 134 -10.62 -9.92 -8.53
C SER A 134 -10.97 -10.97 -7.46
N LEU A 135 -11.14 -10.57 -6.21
CA LEU A 135 -11.51 -11.50 -5.13
C LEU A 135 -12.95 -11.97 -5.30
N SER A 136 -13.18 -13.26 -5.09
CA SER A 136 -14.48 -13.90 -5.26
C SER A 136 -15.45 -13.68 -4.10
N GLN A 137 -14.94 -13.37 -2.91
CA GLN A 137 -15.74 -13.18 -1.70
C GLN A 137 -15.96 -11.69 -1.45
N ILE A 138 -17.21 -11.27 -1.46
CA ILE A 138 -17.63 -9.89 -1.22
C ILE A 138 -18.71 -9.90 -0.13
N VAL A 139 -18.59 -9.01 0.86
CA VAL A 139 -19.55 -8.79 1.92
C VAL A 139 -20.01 -7.34 1.90
N GLY A 140 -21.31 -7.13 1.99
CA GLY A 140 -21.91 -5.79 1.94
C GLY A 140 -22.27 -5.35 0.52
N SER A 141 -22.64 -4.09 0.38
CA SER A 141 -23.04 -3.48 -0.88
C SER A 141 -22.32 -2.15 -1.07
N ALA A 142 -21.96 -1.83 -2.30
CA ALA A 142 -21.35 -0.56 -2.64
C ALA A 142 -22.29 0.61 -2.28
N GLY A 143 -21.74 1.66 -1.67
CA GLY A 143 -22.49 2.87 -1.26
C GLY A 143 -23.25 2.73 0.06
N VAL A 144 -23.07 1.63 0.80
CA VAL A 144 -23.65 1.41 2.13
C VAL A 144 -22.55 1.44 3.17
N ASP A 145 -22.79 2.10 4.30
CA ASP A 145 -21.84 2.17 5.40
C ASP A 145 -21.54 0.80 6.01
N LEU A 146 -20.29 0.61 6.42
CA LEU A 146 -19.83 -0.61 7.05
C LEU A 146 -20.42 -0.72 8.47
N GLY A 147 -21.16 -1.78 8.72
CA GLY A 147 -21.73 -2.09 10.03
C GLY A 147 -21.08 -3.31 10.70
N ASP A 148 -21.42 -3.55 11.95
CA ASP A 148 -20.92 -4.70 12.73
C ASP A 148 -21.27 -6.05 12.06
N GLN A 149 -22.43 -6.15 11.43
CA GLN A 149 -22.85 -7.40 10.76
C GLN A 149 -21.94 -7.75 9.59
N GLN A 150 -21.55 -6.76 8.78
CA GLN A 150 -20.66 -6.98 7.63
C GLN A 150 -19.27 -7.45 8.07
N ILE A 151 -18.74 -6.88 9.16
CA ILE A 151 -17.47 -7.32 9.72
C ILE A 151 -17.54 -8.76 10.22
N ARG A 152 -18.60 -9.12 10.95
CA ARG A 152 -18.81 -10.49 11.42
C ARG A 152 -18.96 -11.49 10.27
N ASN A 153 -19.73 -11.15 9.25
CA ASN A 153 -19.89 -11.99 8.06
C ASN A 153 -18.56 -12.18 7.31
N ALA A 154 -17.72 -11.14 7.23
CA ALA A 154 -16.38 -11.25 6.62
C ALA A 154 -15.47 -12.20 7.42
N ILE A 155 -15.50 -12.13 8.75
CA ILE A 155 -14.76 -13.04 9.63
C ILE A 155 -15.27 -14.47 9.47
N GLU A 156 -16.59 -14.66 9.45
CA GLU A 156 -17.22 -15.96 9.24
C GLU A 156 -16.81 -16.61 7.93
N LEU A 157 -16.76 -15.85 6.82
CA LEU A 157 -16.30 -16.37 5.53
C LEU A 157 -14.85 -16.83 5.57
N LEU A 158 -13.97 -16.08 6.27
CA LEU A 158 -12.58 -16.49 6.45
C LEU A 158 -12.45 -17.76 7.31
N ASP A 159 -13.30 -17.92 8.33
CA ASP A 159 -13.32 -19.10 9.19
C ASP A 159 -13.84 -20.33 8.44
N ILE A 160 -14.90 -20.18 7.64
CA ILE A 160 -15.41 -21.25 6.76
C ILE A 160 -14.33 -21.69 5.75
N ALA A 161 -13.55 -20.73 5.22
CA ALA A 161 -12.45 -21.03 4.31
C ALA A 161 -11.22 -21.62 5.00
N ASN A 162 -11.24 -21.84 6.31
CA ASN A 162 -10.11 -22.29 7.14
C ASN A 162 -8.87 -21.39 6.99
N ALA A 163 -9.06 -20.09 6.75
CA ALA A 163 -7.95 -19.14 6.70
C ALA A 163 -7.30 -18.99 8.09
N PRO A 164 -5.96 -18.87 8.20
CA PRO A 164 -5.29 -18.67 9.49
C PRO A 164 -5.89 -17.49 10.24
N GLN A 165 -6.05 -17.61 11.56
CA GLN A 165 -6.58 -16.54 12.40
C GLN A 165 -5.54 -15.46 12.72
N ALA A 166 -4.26 -15.82 12.69
CA ALA A 166 -3.17 -14.89 12.90
C ALA A 166 -3.02 -13.96 11.68
N ASP A 167 -2.57 -12.74 11.95
CA ASP A 167 -2.24 -11.73 10.93
C ASP A 167 -3.40 -11.35 9.98
N ARG A 168 -4.63 -11.42 10.49
CA ARG A 168 -5.78 -10.86 9.77
C ARG A 168 -5.84 -9.36 9.97
N HIS A 169 -5.91 -8.62 8.87
CA HIS A 169 -5.94 -7.17 8.87
C HIS A 169 -7.25 -6.66 8.26
N LEU A 170 -7.80 -5.60 8.85
CA LEU A 170 -8.93 -4.87 8.31
C LEU A 170 -8.46 -3.49 7.87
N SER A 171 -8.47 -3.25 6.57
CA SER A 171 -8.18 -1.92 6.02
C SER A 171 -9.48 -1.23 5.65
N ILE A 172 -9.70 -0.03 6.19
CA ILE A 172 -10.94 0.74 6.01
C ILE A 172 -10.64 2.15 5.54
N TYR A 173 -11.52 2.70 4.73
CA TYR A 173 -11.48 4.09 4.32
C TYR A 173 -11.95 5.02 5.47
N PRO A 174 -11.48 6.29 5.54
CA PRO A 174 -11.85 7.21 6.62
C PRO A 174 -13.34 7.37 6.87
N ASP A 175 -14.17 7.41 5.82
CA ASP A 175 -15.62 7.51 5.95
C ASP A 175 -16.19 6.28 6.68
N GLN A 176 -15.74 5.09 6.31
CA GLN A 176 -16.18 3.84 6.95
C GLN A 176 -15.69 3.75 8.40
N LYS A 177 -14.51 4.30 8.70
CA LYS A 177 -14.04 4.45 10.08
C LYS A 177 -14.98 5.33 10.89
N ASN A 178 -15.44 6.44 10.31
CA ASN A 178 -16.39 7.34 10.97
C ASN A 178 -17.75 6.64 11.21
N ALA A 179 -18.24 5.86 10.25
CA ALA A 179 -19.45 5.05 10.40
C ALA A 179 -19.34 4.04 11.56
N LEU A 180 -18.19 3.37 11.69
CA LEU A 180 -17.92 2.44 12.80
C LEU A 180 -17.92 3.12 14.17
N TYR A 181 -17.43 4.37 14.27
CA TYR A 181 -17.48 5.12 15.52
C TYR A 181 -18.93 5.45 15.95
N GLY A 182 -19.88 5.45 15.05
CA GLY A 182 -21.32 5.54 15.38
C GLY A 182 -21.88 4.30 16.08
N ILE A 183 -21.16 3.18 16.06
CA ILE A 183 -21.59 1.93 16.69
C ILE A 183 -21.00 1.88 18.11
N GLU A 184 -21.87 1.91 19.14
CA GLU A 184 -21.50 1.98 20.55
C GLU A 184 -20.45 0.91 20.97
N LYS A 185 -20.55 -0.29 20.42
CA LYS A 185 -19.64 -1.41 20.67
C LYS A 185 -18.16 -1.07 20.37
N TYR A 186 -17.89 -0.34 19.27
CA TYR A 186 -16.52 0.02 18.87
C TYR A 186 -16.01 1.28 19.56
N PHE A 187 -16.90 2.10 20.09
CA PHE A 187 -16.54 3.30 20.84
C PHE A 187 -16.21 3.00 22.30
N ARG A 188 -16.89 2.04 22.92
CA ARG A 188 -16.71 1.68 24.34
C ARG A 188 -15.64 0.61 24.59
N ALA A 189 -15.07 0.01 23.55
CA ALA A 189 -14.07 -1.06 23.70
C ALA A 189 -12.62 -0.55 23.83
N SER A 190 -12.43 0.78 24.00
CA SER A 190 -11.11 1.42 24.18
C SER A 190 -10.86 1.80 25.63
#